data_32b7744310efecbe010f658c40c26eb4
#
_entry.id   32b7744310efecbe010f658c40c26eb4
#
_cell.length_a   1.000
_cell.length_b   1.000
_cell.length_c   1.000
_cell.angle_alpha   90.00
_cell.angle_beta   90.00
_cell.angle_gamma   90.00
#
_symmetry.space_group_name_H-M   'P 1'
#
loop_
_entity.id
_entity.type
_entity.pdbx_description
1 polymer ?
#
loop_
_entity_poly.entity_id
_entity_poly.type
_entity_poly.pdbx_seq_one_letter_code
_entity_poly.pdbx_strand_id
1 'polypeptide(L)'
;MWLLIDWDNNGEKLRKQHGAVLRNSSFYFQEGITFSGRGSKGISFRYLESNCIFDVGGSCAFMSNEYTNVHYMLAFLNSKLSFYIMDCLNPTVNTQVGDIQRAPFAYPSSEQEAIVTGITRQCIKIKEIVARTSIVEQNYSHSPITPVSSPESELTRYYNYENALLTQILLNEAIINRIVFDVYELSDHDRQMVLDKEGIPVGDLSVSQAALEAYKAWLKEENTEFPASAEVWEHLDSLTIDNEQPQITDFEKLYQNNYGWEEFCNSDNHRMNPIEVWYQFRHAGVLPPQRTQSLCFELITDVIRAILKKDDDGVIPLCERMGEEPLDVRIEQELVERGYDGAQISQIEQLLCMNLGTG
;
A
#
# COMPACT_ATOMS: atom_id res chain seq x y z
N MET A 1 0.06 10.24 5.41
CA MET A 1 -0.52 11.51 5.95
C MET A 1 -0.18 12.63 5.00
N TRP A 2 -1.18 13.33 4.51
CA TRP A 2 -1.03 14.50 3.65
C TRP A 2 -1.19 15.76 4.47
N LEU A 3 -0.31 16.73 4.28
CA LEU A 3 -0.43 18.05 4.86
C LEU A 3 -0.98 19.01 3.81
N LEU A 4 -2.03 19.72 4.14
CA LEU A 4 -2.56 20.78 3.29
C LEU A 4 -1.80 22.07 3.55
N ILE A 5 -1.42 22.77 2.48
CA ILE A 5 -0.70 24.03 2.54
C ILE A 5 -1.55 25.09 1.83
N ASP A 6 -1.72 26.26 2.51
CA ASP A 6 -2.31 27.43 1.90
C ASP A 6 -1.34 28.00 0.86
N TRP A 7 -1.67 27.78 -0.43
CA TRP A 7 -0.86 28.22 -1.57
C TRP A 7 -1.45 29.43 -2.30
N ASP A 8 -2.40 30.14 -1.69
CA ASP A 8 -3.00 31.32 -2.27
C ASP A 8 -1.93 32.36 -2.65
N ASN A 9 -2.15 33.03 -3.80
CA ASN A 9 -1.20 33.99 -4.35
C ASN A 9 0.24 33.47 -4.44
N ASN A 10 0.38 32.23 -4.92
CA ASN A 10 1.68 31.58 -5.11
C ASN A 10 2.47 31.42 -3.80
N GLY A 11 1.77 31.11 -2.72
CA GLY A 11 2.35 30.88 -1.39
C GLY A 11 2.84 32.16 -0.70
N GLU A 12 2.22 33.31 -1.00
CA GLU A 12 2.64 34.61 -0.46
C GLU A 12 2.69 34.63 1.08
N LYS A 13 1.70 34.04 1.75
CA LYS A 13 1.66 33.95 3.21
C LYS A 13 2.83 33.14 3.77
N LEU A 14 3.12 32.00 3.12
CA LEU A 14 4.25 31.14 3.48
C LEU A 14 5.59 31.87 3.31
N ARG A 15 5.78 32.58 2.19
CA ARG A 15 7.02 33.31 1.90
C ARG A 15 7.29 34.43 2.90
N LYS A 16 6.24 34.99 3.50
CA LYS A 16 6.32 36.03 4.53
C LYS A 16 6.53 35.48 5.94
N GLN A 17 6.33 34.19 6.16
CA GLN A 17 6.45 33.59 7.48
C GLN A 17 7.92 33.44 7.87
N HIS A 18 8.25 33.91 9.08
CA HIS A 18 9.62 33.82 9.62
C HIS A 18 10.05 32.34 9.73
N GLY A 19 11.19 32.02 9.15
CA GLY A 19 11.74 30.64 9.17
C GLY A 19 11.26 29.72 8.04
N ALA A 20 10.30 30.15 7.22
CA ALA A 20 9.88 29.37 6.05
C ALA A 20 10.94 29.48 4.94
N VAL A 21 11.40 28.35 4.44
CA VAL A 21 12.37 28.28 3.35
C VAL A 21 11.78 27.45 2.21
N LEU A 22 11.42 28.10 1.12
CA LEU A 22 10.91 27.45 -0.09
C LEU A 22 12.09 27.18 -1.05
N ARG A 23 12.62 25.95 -1.01
CA ARG A 23 13.73 25.54 -1.87
C ARG A 23 13.20 24.89 -3.15
N ASN A 24 13.90 25.14 -4.26
CA ASN A 24 13.60 24.48 -5.53
C ASN A 24 12.14 24.66 -5.99
N SER A 25 11.54 25.81 -5.72
CA SER A 25 10.13 26.10 -6.02
C SER A 25 9.77 26.02 -7.52
N SER A 26 10.75 26.03 -8.41
CA SER A 26 10.55 25.78 -9.85
C SER A 26 10.09 24.36 -10.18
N PHE A 27 10.26 23.42 -9.25
CA PHE A 27 9.81 22.01 -9.39
C PHE A 27 8.51 21.74 -8.65
N TYR A 28 7.91 22.72 -7.98
CA TYR A 28 6.61 22.54 -7.33
C TYR A 28 5.52 22.32 -8.38
N PHE A 29 4.54 21.52 -8.04
CA PHE A 29 3.42 21.18 -8.92
C PHE A 29 3.85 20.46 -10.21
N GLN A 30 4.95 19.74 -10.16
CA GLN A 30 5.39 18.86 -11.23
C GLN A 30 5.29 17.40 -10.80
N GLU A 31 4.93 16.56 -11.74
CA GLU A 31 4.96 15.10 -11.58
C GLU A 31 6.39 14.62 -11.36
N GLY A 32 6.58 13.69 -10.43
CA GLY A 32 7.91 13.20 -10.12
C GLY A 32 7.90 11.96 -9.24
N ILE A 33 9.01 11.72 -8.57
CA ILE A 33 9.22 10.60 -7.65
C ILE A 33 9.69 11.18 -6.31
N THR A 34 9.05 10.78 -5.21
CA THR A 34 9.49 11.16 -3.87
C THR A 34 10.04 9.95 -3.11
N PHE A 35 10.97 10.19 -2.21
CA PHE A 35 11.54 9.16 -1.35
C PHE A 35 11.96 9.72 0.00
N SER A 36 12.00 8.85 1.01
CA SER A 36 12.50 9.21 2.34
C SER A 36 13.97 8.83 2.43
N GLY A 37 14.82 9.81 2.73
CA GLY A 37 16.27 9.60 2.83
C GLY A 37 16.73 8.76 4.04
N ARG A 38 15.81 8.34 4.91
CA ARG A 38 16.08 7.52 6.10
C ARG A 38 15.02 6.43 6.24
N GLY A 39 15.46 5.18 6.36
CA GLY A 39 14.58 4.07 6.65
C GLY A 39 15.36 2.84 7.13
N SER A 40 14.93 2.21 8.23
CA SER A 40 15.51 0.96 8.71
C SER A 40 15.21 -0.24 7.80
N LYS A 41 14.25 -0.07 6.88
CA LYS A 41 13.77 -1.10 5.93
C LYS A 41 14.25 -0.85 4.50
N GLY A 42 15.25 0.00 4.30
CA GLY A 42 15.71 0.43 2.97
C GLY A 42 14.96 1.64 2.42
N ILE A 43 15.35 2.05 1.22
CA ILE A 43 14.72 3.14 0.49
C ILE A 43 13.46 2.62 -0.21
N SER A 44 12.42 3.45 -0.27
CA SER A 44 11.24 3.20 -1.10
C SER A 44 10.89 4.47 -1.87
N PHE A 45 10.63 4.31 -3.15
CA PHE A 45 10.27 5.41 -4.05
C PHE A 45 8.76 5.40 -4.27
N ARG A 46 8.15 6.58 -4.29
CA ARG A 46 6.72 6.78 -4.44
C ARG A 46 6.44 7.79 -5.55
N TYR A 47 5.34 7.60 -6.23
CA TYR A 47 4.86 8.56 -7.21
C TYR A 47 4.47 9.88 -6.52
N LEU A 48 4.91 11.00 -7.09
CA LEU A 48 4.55 12.35 -6.68
C LEU A 48 3.63 12.97 -7.72
N GLU A 49 2.40 13.26 -7.31
CA GLU A 49 1.42 13.91 -8.18
C GLU A 49 1.76 15.39 -8.42
N SER A 50 1.29 15.91 -9.56
CA SER A 50 1.53 17.30 -9.96
C SER A 50 0.79 18.36 -9.14
N ASN A 51 -0.03 17.97 -8.15
CA ASN A 51 -0.72 18.86 -7.23
C ASN A 51 0.05 19.07 -5.91
N CYS A 52 1.26 18.54 -5.80
CA CYS A 52 2.04 18.53 -4.57
C CYS A 52 3.22 19.52 -4.61
N ILE A 53 3.63 19.92 -3.41
CA ILE A 53 4.93 20.52 -3.14
C ILE A 53 5.72 19.60 -2.21
N PHE A 54 7.00 19.82 -2.07
CA PHE A 54 7.89 18.99 -1.27
C PHE A 54 8.84 19.82 -0.42
N ASP A 55 9.43 19.20 0.59
CA ASP A 55 10.44 19.81 1.44
C ASP A 55 11.68 18.91 1.61
N VAL A 56 12.55 19.27 2.55
CA VAL A 56 13.79 18.51 2.84
C VAL A 56 13.53 17.14 3.44
N GLY A 57 12.37 16.93 4.09
CA GLY A 57 11.99 15.66 4.71
C GLY A 57 11.53 14.61 3.69
N GLY A 58 11.05 15.06 2.52
CA GLY A 58 10.65 14.23 1.40
C GLY A 58 11.39 14.67 0.14
N SER A 59 12.61 14.15 -0.07
CA SER A 59 13.37 14.44 -1.27
C SER A 59 12.64 13.96 -2.53
N CYS A 60 12.80 14.70 -3.63
CA CYS A 60 12.13 14.40 -4.89
C CYS A 60 13.15 14.34 -6.04
N ALA A 61 12.82 13.51 -7.02
CA ALA A 61 13.49 13.41 -8.31
C ALA A 61 12.49 13.72 -9.43
N PHE A 62 12.92 14.51 -10.39
CA PHE A 62 12.13 14.90 -11.55
C PHE A 62 12.81 14.43 -12.82
N MET A 63 11.99 14.09 -13.81
CA MET A 63 12.51 13.60 -15.08
C MET A 63 13.27 14.69 -15.83
N SER A 64 14.29 14.28 -16.57
CA SER A 64 15.07 15.17 -17.45
C SER A 64 14.44 15.26 -18.85
N ASN A 65 14.95 16.19 -19.66
CA ASN A 65 14.55 16.26 -21.07
C ASN A 65 15.01 15.04 -21.90
N GLU A 66 15.99 14.28 -21.40
CA GLU A 66 16.52 13.10 -22.07
C GLU A 66 15.64 11.87 -21.85
N TYR A 67 14.97 11.79 -20.69
CA TYR A 67 14.07 10.71 -20.36
C TYR A 67 12.90 11.23 -19.53
N THR A 68 11.68 11.08 -20.01
CA THR A 68 10.49 11.71 -19.44
C THR A 68 9.50 10.74 -18.77
N ASN A 69 9.71 9.42 -18.88
CA ASN A 69 8.78 8.43 -18.35
C ASN A 69 8.99 8.20 -16.85
N VAL A 70 8.22 8.91 -16.03
CA VAL A 70 8.25 8.81 -14.56
C VAL A 70 7.84 7.43 -14.05
N HIS A 71 6.90 6.76 -14.72
CA HIS A 71 6.41 5.45 -14.27
C HIS A 71 7.43 4.34 -14.46
N TYR A 72 8.13 4.32 -15.60
CA TYR A 72 9.23 3.39 -15.79
C TYR A 72 10.36 3.65 -14.80
N MET A 73 10.73 4.92 -14.60
CA MET A 73 11.77 5.30 -13.64
C MET A 73 11.39 4.88 -12.20
N LEU A 74 10.12 5.06 -11.81
CA LEU A 74 9.61 4.62 -10.51
C LEU A 74 9.74 3.09 -10.34
N ALA A 75 9.38 2.32 -11.38
CA ALA A 75 9.52 0.88 -11.39
C ALA A 75 10.99 0.45 -11.26
N PHE A 76 11.88 1.04 -12.06
CA PHE A 76 13.31 0.77 -12.00
C PHE A 76 13.87 1.05 -10.61
N LEU A 77 13.59 2.22 -10.03
CA LEU A 77 14.09 2.60 -8.71
C LEU A 77 13.61 1.70 -7.57
N ASN A 78 12.44 1.05 -7.72
CA ASN A 78 11.92 0.07 -6.76
C ASN A 78 12.30 -1.39 -7.12
N SER A 79 13.11 -1.62 -8.14
CA SER A 79 13.53 -2.97 -8.53
C SER A 79 14.65 -3.51 -7.63
N LYS A 80 14.79 -4.84 -7.56
CA LYS A 80 15.88 -5.53 -6.87
C LYS A 80 17.25 -5.10 -7.38
N LEU A 81 17.39 -4.90 -8.69
CA LEU A 81 18.63 -4.41 -9.29
C LEU A 81 19.00 -3.02 -8.79
N SER A 82 18.02 -2.11 -8.75
CA SER A 82 18.25 -0.76 -8.24
C SER A 82 18.69 -0.78 -6.77
N PHE A 83 18.05 -1.58 -5.93
CA PHE A 83 18.45 -1.73 -4.53
C PHE A 83 19.86 -2.27 -4.39
N TYR A 84 20.20 -3.31 -5.15
CA TYR A 84 21.55 -3.85 -5.20
C TYR A 84 22.60 -2.78 -5.58
N ILE A 85 22.31 -2.00 -6.63
CA ILE A 85 23.20 -0.91 -7.08
C ILE A 85 23.33 0.16 -6.00
N MET A 86 22.21 0.59 -5.40
CA MET A 86 22.20 1.62 -4.36
C MET A 86 23.03 1.20 -3.15
N ASP A 87 22.91 -0.03 -2.71
CA ASP A 87 23.71 -0.59 -1.62
C ASP A 87 25.20 -0.63 -1.94
N CYS A 88 25.57 -0.92 -3.19
CA CYS A 88 26.96 -0.87 -3.64
C CYS A 88 27.50 0.57 -3.66
N LEU A 89 26.65 1.55 -4.02
CA LEU A 89 27.05 2.95 -4.08
C LEU A 89 27.12 3.61 -2.70
N ASN A 90 26.22 3.23 -1.80
CA ASN A 90 26.11 3.78 -0.46
C ASN A 90 25.58 2.73 0.55
N PRO A 91 26.47 1.99 1.22
CA PRO A 91 26.08 0.95 2.18
C PRO A 91 25.53 1.51 3.51
N THR A 92 25.19 2.79 3.57
CA THR A 92 24.66 3.42 4.78
C THR A 92 23.13 3.49 4.75
N VAL A 93 22.50 3.60 5.92
CA VAL A 93 21.04 3.74 6.05
C VAL A 93 20.46 5.06 5.53
N ASN A 94 21.30 5.99 5.06
CA ASN A 94 20.90 7.30 4.58
C ASN A 94 21.16 7.41 3.08
N THR A 95 20.14 7.25 2.26
CA THR A 95 20.23 7.49 0.81
C THR A 95 20.17 8.98 0.51
N GLN A 96 21.12 9.47 -0.28
CA GLN A 96 21.18 10.86 -0.72
C GLN A 96 20.79 11.00 -2.20
N VAL A 97 20.35 12.18 -2.59
CA VAL A 97 20.05 12.49 -4.01
C VAL A 97 21.23 12.16 -4.92
N GLY A 98 22.46 12.40 -4.45
CA GLY A 98 23.67 12.07 -5.22
C GLY A 98 23.89 10.58 -5.46
N ASP A 99 23.36 9.69 -4.62
CA ASP A 99 23.43 8.24 -4.82
C ASP A 99 22.53 7.83 -5.99
N ILE A 100 21.31 8.36 -6.03
CA ILE A 100 20.36 8.13 -7.12
C ILE A 100 20.92 8.64 -8.46
N GLN A 101 21.55 9.82 -8.46
CA GLN A 101 22.16 10.40 -9.68
C GLN A 101 23.34 9.59 -10.23
N ARG A 102 24.00 8.79 -9.39
CA ARG A 102 25.11 7.92 -9.79
C ARG A 102 24.67 6.55 -10.28
N ALA A 103 23.41 6.17 -10.04
CA ALA A 103 22.91 4.89 -10.51
C ALA A 103 22.93 4.84 -12.05
N PRO A 104 23.57 3.81 -12.64
CA PRO A 104 23.58 3.66 -14.09
C PRO A 104 22.16 3.38 -14.58
N PHE A 105 21.72 4.10 -15.61
CA PHE A 105 20.40 3.92 -16.23
C PHE A 105 20.55 3.33 -17.62
N ALA A 106 19.91 2.18 -17.85
CA ALA A 106 19.78 1.58 -19.18
C ALA A 106 18.41 1.90 -19.79
N TYR A 107 18.41 2.26 -21.06
CA TYR A 107 17.19 2.60 -21.78
C TYR A 107 16.45 1.32 -22.22
N PRO A 108 15.17 1.15 -21.84
CA PRO A 108 14.37 0.03 -22.31
C PRO A 108 14.04 0.16 -23.80
N SER A 109 13.68 -0.94 -24.45
CA SER A 109 12.99 -0.88 -25.73
C SER A 109 11.59 -0.26 -25.54
N SER A 110 11.00 0.26 -26.62
CA SER A 110 9.65 0.86 -26.55
C SER A 110 8.59 -0.13 -26.04
N GLU A 111 8.74 -1.40 -26.34
CA GLU A 111 7.84 -2.47 -25.86
C GLU A 111 8.01 -2.70 -24.34
N GLN A 112 9.24 -2.90 -23.88
CA GLN A 112 9.56 -3.06 -22.46
C GLN A 112 9.10 -1.85 -21.63
N GLU A 113 9.34 -0.65 -22.15
CA GLU A 113 8.88 0.58 -21.50
C GLU A 113 7.36 0.65 -21.40
N ALA A 114 6.63 0.31 -22.44
CA ALA A 114 5.17 0.32 -22.47
C ALA A 114 4.59 -0.67 -21.46
N ILE A 115 5.11 -1.89 -21.41
CA ILE A 115 4.69 -2.95 -20.48
C ILE A 115 4.92 -2.48 -19.03
N VAL A 116 6.14 -2.09 -18.67
CA VAL A 116 6.49 -1.68 -17.30
C VAL A 116 5.68 -0.45 -16.89
N THR A 117 5.49 0.51 -17.79
CA THR A 117 4.65 1.69 -17.52
C THR A 117 3.20 1.31 -17.20
N GLY A 118 2.61 0.41 -17.99
CA GLY A 118 1.24 -0.08 -17.79
C GLY A 118 1.07 -0.78 -16.44
N ILE A 119 1.98 -1.70 -16.11
CA ILE A 119 2.01 -2.41 -14.84
C ILE A 119 2.20 -1.45 -13.66
N THR A 120 3.12 -0.50 -13.77
CA THR A 120 3.37 0.49 -12.71
C THR A 120 2.16 1.36 -12.43
N ARG A 121 1.48 1.84 -13.47
CA ARG A 121 0.22 2.59 -13.32
C ARG A 121 -0.86 1.77 -12.63
N GLN A 122 -0.95 0.48 -12.95
CA GLN A 122 -1.88 -0.42 -12.28
C GLN A 122 -1.54 -0.54 -10.78
N CYS A 123 -0.27 -0.72 -10.41
CA CYS A 123 0.17 -0.78 -9.02
C CYS A 123 -0.17 0.52 -8.25
N ILE A 124 0.08 1.69 -8.85
CA ILE A 124 -0.29 2.99 -8.27
C ILE A 124 -1.80 3.02 -8.03
N LYS A 125 -2.60 2.64 -9.01
CA LYS A 125 -4.06 2.66 -8.91
C LYS A 125 -4.60 1.73 -7.83
N ILE A 126 -4.05 0.53 -7.71
CA ILE A 126 -4.39 -0.39 -6.63
C ILE A 126 -4.07 0.23 -5.26
N LYS A 127 -2.88 0.83 -5.09
CA LYS A 127 -2.52 1.51 -3.83
C LYS A 127 -3.46 2.68 -3.50
N GLU A 128 -3.87 3.47 -4.49
CA GLU A 128 -4.85 4.53 -4.31
C GLU A 128 -6.20 4.00 -3.80
N ILE A 129 -6.66 2.86 -4.32
CA ILE A 129 -7.92 2.24 -3.91
C ILE A 129 -7.84 1.70 -2.48
N VAL A 130 -6.76 0.99 -2.16
CA VAL A 130 -6.54 0.52 -0.78
C VAL A 130 -6.46 1.70 0.20
N ALA A 131 -5.86 2.83 -0.22
CA ALA A 131 -5.78 4.03 0.61
C ALA A 131 -7.14 4.71 0.86
N ARG A 132 -8.17 4.48 0.02
CA ARG A 132 -9.50 5.09 0.18
C ARG A 132 -10.25 4.68 1.44
N THR A 133 -9.83 3.62 2.09
CA THR A 133 -10.43 3.15 3.35
C THR A 133 -9.75 3.76 4.58
N SER A 134 -8.64 4.48 4.42
CA SER A 134 -7.93 5.13 5.52
C SER A 134 -8.27 6.61 5.64
N ILE A 135 -8.82 7.01 6.78
CA ILE A 135 -9.32 8.38 7.04
C ILE A 135 -8.19 9.44 7.05
N VAL A 136 -6.95 9.02 7.18
CA VAL A 136 -5.78 9.92 7.14
C VAL A 136 -5.30 10.19 5.72
N GLU A 137 -5.86 9.50 4.73
CA GLU A 137 -5.52 9.68 3.33
C GLU A 137 -6.43 10.69 2.63
N GLN A 138 -5.87 11.45 1.70
CA GLN A 138 -6.59 12.50 0.97
C GLN A 138 -7.79 11.94 0.19
N ASN A 139 -7.65 10.73 -0.32
CA ASN A 139 -8.64 10.04 -1.15
C ASN A 139 -9.63 9.19 -0.33
N TYR A 140 -9.69 9.38 1.00
CA TYR A 140 -10.66 8.66 1.83
C TYR A 140 -12.07 8.85 1.29
N SER A 141 -12.79 7.77 1.10
CA SER A 141 -14.16 7.79 0.58
C SER A 141 -15.19 7.21 1.57
N HIS A 142 -14.91 6.05 2.14
CA HIS A 142 -15.83 5.36 3.04
C HIS A 142 -15.11 4.24 3.80
N SER A 143 -15.69 3.83 4.92
CA SER A 143 -15.29 2.60 5.61
C SER A 143 -15.71 1.37 4.79
N PRO A 144 -14.90 0.29 4.78
CA PRO A 144 -15.32 -0.99 4.19
C PRO A 144 -16.40 -1.70 5.03
N ILE A 145 -16.60 -1.31 6.28
CA ILE A 145 -17.66 -1.83 7.14
C ILE A 145 -18.92 -1.05 6.78
N THR A 146 -19.92 -1.72 6.23
CA THR A 146 -21.19 -1.11 5.83
C THR A 146 -22.36 -1.77 6.58
N PRO A 147 -23.53 -1.12 6.70
CA PRO A 147 -24.68 -1.70 7.39
C PRO A 147 -25.45 -2.75 6.57
N VAL A 148 -24.85 -3.25 5.48
CA VAL A 148 -25.51 -4.21 4.57
C VAL A 148 -25.52 -5.62 5.16
N SER A 149 -24.45 -6.02 5.82
CA SER A 149 -24.32 -7.34 6.48
C SER A 149 -23.65 -7.22 7.84
N SER A 150 -23.33 -8.34 8.50
CA SER A 150 -22.61 -8.27 9.76
C SER A 150 -21.22 -7.66 9.56
N PRO A 151 -20.69 -6.88 10.51
CA PRO A 151 -19.34 -6.30 10.44
C PRO A 151 -18.25 -7.32 10.11
N GLU A 152 -18.30 -8.53 10.67
CA GLU A 152 -17.37 -9.61 10.34
C GLU A 152 -17.46 -10.05 8.88
N SER A 153 -18.68 -10.15 8.32
CA SER A 153 -18.87 -10.51 6.92
C SER A 153 -18.34 -9.42 5.98
N GLU A 154 -18.60 -8.15 6.29
CA GLU A 154 -18.08 -7.00 5.53
C GLU A 154 -16.54 -6.98 5.57
N LEU A 155 -15.95 -7.17 6.74
CA LEU A 155 -14.50 -7.25 6.91
C LEU A 155 -13.91 -8.43 6.16
N THR A 156 -14.51 -9.63 6.26
CA THR A 156 -14.02 -10.82 5.53
C THR A 156 -14.03 -10.58 4.03
N ARG A 157 -15.11 -9.99 3.49
CA ARG A 157 -15.21 -9.64 2.08
C ARG A 157 -14.14 -8.62 1.68
N TYR A 158 -13.95 -7.58 2.48
CA TYR A 158 -12.96 -6.55 2.24
C TYR A 158 -11.53 -7.12 2.26
N TYR A 159 -11.17 -7.96 3.24
CA TYR A 159 -9.85 -8.57 3.31
C TYR A 159 -9.54 -9.47 2.13
N ASN A 160 -10.50 -10.29 1.71
CA ASN A 160 -10.32 -11.14 0.54
C ASN A 160 -10.01 -10.29 -0.70
N TYR A 161 -10.70 -9.16 -0.86
CA TYR A 161 -10.47 -8.23 -1.95
C TYR A 161 -9.13 -7.48 -1.81
N GLU A 162 -8.85 -6.87 -0.64
CA GLU A 162 -7.60 -6.16 -0.37
C GLU A 162 -6.39 -7.07 -0.60
N ASN A 163 -6.41 -8.27 -0.03
CA ASN A 163 -5.32 -9.22 -0.15
C ASN A 163 -5.11 -9.70 -1.60
N ALA A 164 -6.17 -9.87 -2.37
CA ALA A 164 -6.06 -10.22 -3.78
C ALA A 164 -5.43 -9.08 -4.61
N LEU A 165 -5.79 -7.83 -4.33
CA LEU A 165 -5.19 -6.66 -4.99
C LEU A 165 -3.71 -6.49 -4.61
N LEU A 166 -3.36 -6.69 -3.33
CA LEU A 166 -1.96 -6.65 -2.89
C LEU A 166 -1.15 -7.79 -3.50
N THR A 167 -1.74 -8.98 -3.64
CA THR A 167 -1.15 -10.10 -4.38
C THR A 167 -0.83 -9.70 -5.83
N GLN A 168 -1.76 -9.01 -6.51
CA GLN A 168 -1.54 -8.54 -7.88
C GLN A 168 -0.36 -7.55 -7.98
N ILE A 169 -0.17 -6.67 -6.98
CA ILE A 169 1.01 -5.79 -6.94
C ILE A 169 2.30 -6.62 -6.88
N LEU A 170 2.39 -7.61 -6.00
CA LEU A 170 3.60 -8.42 -5.83
C LEU A 170 3.92 -9.28 -7.07
N LEU A 171 2.89 -9.76 -7.78
CA LEU A 171 3.07 -10.41 -9.09
C LEU A 171 3.59 -9.42 -10.15
N ASN A 172 3.01 -8.23 -10.19
CA ASN A 172 3.44 -7.16 -11.08
C ASN A 172 4.91 -6.75 -10.82
N GLU A 173 5.32 -6.68 -9.55
CA GLU A 173 6.70 -6.40 -9.16
C GLU A 173 7.67 -7.50 -9.61
N ALA A 174 7.27 -8.76 -9.56
CA ALA A 174 8.06 -9.88 -10.10
C ALA A 174 8.28 -9.73 -11.62
N ILE A 175 7.23 -9.39 -12.37
CA ILE A 175 7.33 -9.13 -13.81
C ILE A 175 8.25 -7.94 -14.10
N ILE A 176 8.10 -6.83 -13.36
CA ILE A 176 8.96 -5.64 -13.49
C ILE A 176 10.44 -6.02 -13.26
N ASN A 177 10.75 -6.77 -12.20
CA ASN A 177 12.13 -7.18 -11.91
C ASN A 177 12.75 -8.01 -13.06
N ARG A 178 11.98 -8.95 -13.63
CA ARG A 178 12.41 -9.74 -14.78
C ARG A 178 12.73 -8.85 -15.99
N ILE A 179 11.82 -7.92 -16.34
CA ILE A 179 12.02 -7.01 -17.47
C ILE A 179 13.21 -6.07 -17.23
N VAL A 180 13.38 -5.55 -16.01
CA VAL A 180 14.54 -4.71 -15.66
C VAL A 180 15.84 -5.49 -15.82
N PHE A 181 15.92 -6.75 -15.40
CA PHE A 181 17.10 -7.59 -15.61
C PHE A 181 17.40 -7.78 -17.11
N ASP A 182 16.37 -7.96 -17.94
CA ASP A 182 16.51 -8.08 -19.39
C ASP A 182 17.02 -6.78 -20.02
N VAL A 183 16.51 -5.61 -19.61
CA VAL A 183 16.96 -4.29 -20.09
C VAL A 183 18.44 -4.05 -19.79
N TYR A 184 18.93 -4.54 -18.66
CA TYR A 184 20.36 -4.46 -18.29
C TYR A 184 21.21 -5.61 -18.84
N GLU A 185 20.61 -6.50 -19.64
CA GLU A 185 21.28 -7.66 -20.25
C GLU A 185 22.07 -8.49 -19.23
N LEU A 186 21.53 -8.62 -18.00
CA LEU A 186 22.20 -9.36 -16.94
C LEU A 186 22.33 -10.84 -17.32
N SER A 187 23.55 -11.38 -17.19
CA SER A 187 23.74 -12.82 -17.30
C SER A 187 23.02 -13.57 -16.16
N ASP A 188 22.78 -14.89 -16.33
CA ASP A 188 22.18 -15.70 -15.27
C ASP A 188 22.96 -15.64 -13.96
N HIS A 189 24.30 -15.56 -14.05
CA HIS A 189 25.17 -15.42 -12.89
C HIS A 189 24.94 -14.07 -12.18
N ASP A 190 24.85 -12.96 -12.93
CA ASP A 190 24.65 -11.64 -12.34
C ASP A 190 23.24 -11.52 -11.74
N ARG A 191 22.22 -12.09 -12.40
CA ARG A 191 20.86 -12.18 -11.84
C ARG A 191 20.86 -12.91 -10.50
N GLN A 192 21.52 -14.08 -10.45
CA GLN A 192 21.62 -14.85 -9.22
C GLN A 192 22.33 -14.07 -8.12
N MET A 193 23.40 -13.35 -8.43
CA MET A 193 24.12 -12.51 -7.47
C MET A 193 23.24 -11.40 -6.88
N VAL A 194 22.40 -10.76 -7.69
CA VAL A 194 21.40 -9.77 -7.21
C VAL A 194 20.37 -10.45 -6.32
N LEU A 195 19.81 -11.59 -6.75
CA LEU A 195 18.76 -12.30 -6.03
C LEU A 195 19.26 -12.94 -4.72
N ASP A 196 20.52 -13.36 -4.65
CA ASP A 196 21.11 -13.89 -3.42
C ASP A 196 21.21 -12.80 -2.33
N LYS A 197 21.42 -11.54 -2.75
CA LYS A 197 21.52 -10.42 -1.82
C LYS A 197 20.15 -9.81 -1.49
N GLU A 198 19.36 -9.50 -2.50
CA GLU A 198 18.10 -8.75 -2.37
C GLU A 198 16.86 -9.66 -2.18
N GLY A 199 17.04 -10.96 -2.29
CA GLY A 199 15.97 -11.96 -2.24
C GLY A 199 15.21 -12.08 -3.55
N ILE A 200 14.63 -13.26 -3.78
CA ILE A 200 13.75 -13.55 -4.92
C ILE A 200 12.46 -12.74 -4.72
N PRO A 201 11.91 -12.08 -5.76
CA PRO A 201 10.58 -11.49 -5.68
C PRO A 201 9.55 -12.53 -5.24
N VAL A 202 8.71 -12.21 -4.26
CA VAL A 202 7.77 -13.19 -3.71
C VAL A 202 6.75 -13.68 -4.74
N GLY A 203 6.46 -12.88 -5.77
CA GLY A 203 5.62 -13.27 -6.89
C GLY A 203 6.21 -14.35 -7.80
N ASP A 204 7.52 -14.65 -7.68
CA ASP A 204 8.22 -15.72 -8.42
C ASP A 204 8.35 -17.02 -7.61
N LEU A 205 7.96 -17.02 -6.33
CA LEU A 205 8.02 -18.23 -5.50
C LEU A 205 7.00 -19.28 -5.98
N SER A 206 7.29 -20.54 -5.69
CA SER A 206 6.39 -21.64 -6.01
C SER A 206 5.03 -21.51 -5.32
N VAL A 207 4.00 -22.12 -5.91
CA VAL A 207 2.60 -22.04 -5.46
C VAL A 207 1.92 -23.39 -5.61
N SER A 208 0.93 -23.70 -4.77
CA SER A 208 0.12 -24.90 -4.95
C SER A 208 -0.81 -24.77 -6.16
N GLN A 209 -1.10 -25.91 -6.82
CA GLN A 209 -2.03 -25.96 -7.96
C GLN A 209 -3.40 -25.37 -7.59
N ALA A 210 -3.91 -25.72 -6.40
CA ALA A 210 -5.22 -25.24 -5.92
C ALA A 210 -5.28 -23.73 -5.75
N ALA A 211 -4.24 -23.13 -5.16
CA ALA A 211 -4.17 -21.68 -4.96
C ALA A 211 -4.06 -20.94 -6.30
N LEU A 212 -3.22 -21.43 -7.22
CA LEU A 212 -3.07 -20.83 -8.55
C LEU A 212 -4.39 -20.85 -9.34
N GLU A 213 -5.10 -21.97 -9.35
CA GLU A 213 -6.40 -22.09 -10.04
C GLU A 213 -7.45 -21.16 -9.41
N ALA A 214 -7.51 -21.10 -8.08
CA ALA A 214 -8.41 -20.20 -7.37
C ALA A 214 -8.13 -18.73 -7.69
N TYR A 215 -6.86 -18.33 -7.76
CA TYR A 215 -6.48 -16.95 -8.09
C TYR A 215 -6.76 -16.60 -9.56
N LYS A 216 -6.51 -17.52 -10.49
CA LYS A 216 -6.88 -17.35 -11.91
C LYS A 216 -8.40 -17.23 -12.10
N ALA A 217 -9.19 -17.96 -11.31
CA ALA A 217 -10.65 -17.83 -11.31
C ALA A 217 -11.08 -16.45 -10.76
N TRP A 218 -10.49 -16.01 -9.65
CA TRP A 218 -10.75 -14.69 -9.08
C TRP A 218 -10.44 -13.54 -10.07
N LEU A 219 -9.30 -13.62 -10.77
CA LEU A 219 -8.93 -12.63 -11.79
C LEU A 219 -9.95 -12.52 -12.93
N LYS A 220 -10.59 -13.65 -13.31
CA LYS A 220 -11.57 -13.69 -14.40
C LYS A 220 -12.96 -13.24 -13.97
N GLU A 221 -13.39 -13.60 -12.77
CA GLU A 221 -14.79 -13.51 -12.34
C GLU A 221 -15.02 -12.31 -11.40
N GLU A 222 -14.07 -12.01 -10.53
CA GLU A 222 -14.23 -11.00 -9.49
C GLU A 222 -13.43 -9.73 -9.76
N ASN A 223 -12.27 -9.82 -10.44
CA ASN A 223 -11.41 -8.67 -10.69
C ASN A 223 -11.70 -8.00 -12.05
N THR A 224 -12.81 -7.29 -12.13
CA THR A 224 -13.17 -6.50 -13.32
C THR A 224 -12.54 -5.09 -13.33
N GLU A 225 -12.13 -4.59 -12.17
CA GLU A 225 -11.56 -3.25 -12.00
C GLU A 225 -10.10 -3.17 -12.47
N PHE A 226 -9.33 -4.24 -12.22
CA PHE A 226 -7.93 -4.38 -12.63
C PHE A 226 -7.72 -5.67 -13.40
N PRO A 227 -8.20 -5.75 -14.64
CA PRO A 227 -8.03 -6.96 -15.43
C PRO A 227 -6.53 -7.28 -15.58
N ALA A 228 -6.19 -8.54 -15.43
CA ALA A 228 -4.82 -9.00 -15.62
C ALA A 228 -4.38 -8.81 -17.07
N SER A 229 -3.18 -8.26 -17.26
CA SER A 229 -2.56 -8.12 -18.57
C SER A 229 -2.08 -9.47 -19.13
N ALA A 230 -1.69 -9.49 -20.39
CA ALA A 230 -1.13 -10.69 -21.01
C ALA A 230 0.12 -11.18 -20.26
N GLU A 231 0.96 -10.25 -19.82
CA GLU A 231 2.20 -10.54 -19.08
C GLU A 231 1.91 -11.18 -17.70
N VAL A 232 0.83 -10.75 -17.03
CA VAL A 232 0.38 -11.37 -15.79
C VAL A 232 -0.07 -12.81 -16.04
N TRP A 233 -0.84 -13.05 -17.10
CA TRP A 233 -1.26 -14.42 -17.45
C TRP A 233 -0.07 -15.32 -17.80
N GLU A 234 0.87 -14.82 -18.60
CA GLU A 234 2.10 -15.53 -18.93
C GLU A 234 2.92 -15.86 -17.68
N HIS A 235 3.04 -14.87 -16.76
CA HIS A 235 3.73 -15.08 -15.49
C HIS A 235 3.06 -16.18 -14.65
N LEU A 236 1.73 -16.12 -14.49
CA LEU A 236 0.97 -17.13 -13.76
C LEU A 236 1.11 -18.54 -14.36
N ASP A 237 1.22 -18.64 -15.69
CA ASP A 237 1.43 -19.91 -16.38
C ASP A 237 2.88 -20.45 -16.24
N SER A 238 3.85 -19.56 -15.94
CA SER A 238 5.25 -19.91 -15.74
C SER A 238 5.61 -20.28 -14.30
N LEU A 239 4.70 -20.07 -13.33
CA LEU A 239 4.99 -20.34 -11.92
C LEU A 239 5.23 -21.85 -11.68
N THR A 240 6.24 -22.13 -10.87
CA THR A 240 6.54 -23.49 -10.44
C THR A 240 5.46 -23.98 -9.47
N ILE A 241 4.92 -25.15 -9.73
CA ILE A 241 3.93 -25.80 -8.85
C ILE A 241 4.65 -26.61 -7.78
N ASP A 242 4.32 -26.35 -6.53
CA ASP A 242 4.76 -27.11 -5.37
C ASP A 242 3.54 -27.36 -4.46
N ASN A 243 3.07 -28.59 -4.44
CA ASN A 243 1.91 -28.99 -3.62
C ASN A 243 2.30 -29.42 -2.19
N GLU A 244 3.58 -29.39 -1.85
CA GLU A 244 4.10 -29.63 -0.50
C GLU A 244 4.30 -28.34 0.30
N GLN A 245 3.61 -27.26 -0.07
CA GLN A 245 3.70 -25.99 0.62
C GLN A 245 3.42 -26.14 2.13
N PRO A 246 4.21 -25.49 3.00
CA PRO A 246 3.99 -25.56 4.43
C PRO A 246 2.61 -25.03 4.79
N GLN A 247 1.86 -25.82 5.55
CA GLN A 247 0.58 -25.40 6.10
C GLN A 247 0.82 -24.35 7.18
N ILE A 248 0.33 -23.14 6.98
CA ILE A 248 0.35 -22.13 8.03
C ILE A 248 -0.84 -22.42 8.95
N THR A 249 -0.57 -22.92 10.14
CA THR A 249 -1.60 -23.37 11.09
C THR A 249 -2.14 -22.25 11.99
N ASP A 250 -1.46 -21.09 12.06
CA ASP A 250 -1.83 -20.01 12.95
C ASP A 250 -1.60 -18.66 12.24
N PHE A 251 -2.42 -18.38 11.23
CA PHE A 251 -2.36 -17.16 10.45
C PHE A 251 -2.52 -15.90 11.29
N GLU A 252 -3.36 -15.96 12.30
CA GLU A 252 -3.68 -14.82 13.16
C GLU A 252 -2.47 -14.32 13.91
N LYS A 253 -1.73 -15.21 14.58
CA LYS A 253 -0.49 -14.86 15.27
C LYS A 253 0.61 -14.40 14.35
N LEU A 254 0.71 -15.04 13.18
CA LEU A 254 1.72 -14.67 12.19
C LEU A 254 1.47 -13.28 11.63
N TYR A 255 0.23 -12.94 11.33
CA TYR A 255 -0.12 -11.62 10.83
C TYR A 255 0.07 -10.52 11.87
N GLN A 256 -0.15 -10.81 13.16
CA GLN A 256 0.12 -9.88 14.25
C GLN A 256 1.58 -9.44 14.34
N ASN A 257 2.52 -10.32 13.95
CA ASN A 257 3.96 -10.05 14.01
C ASN A 257 4.50 -9.38 12.74
N ASN A 258 3.69 -9.19 11.70
CA ASN A 258 4.09 -8.61 10.43
C ASN A 258 3.38 -7.27 10.21
N TYR A 259 4.12 -6.29 9.70
CA TYR A 259 3.65 -4.91 9.52
C TYR A 259 2.85 -4.70 8.22
N GLY A 260 2.69 -5.73 7.40
CA GLY A 260 1.95 -5.67 6.17
C GLY A 260 2.00 -6.98 5.38
N TRP A 261 1.31 -7.01 4.23
CA TRP A 261 1.19 -8.19 3.37
C TRP A 261 2.52 -8.62 2.76
N GLU A 262 3.31 -7.67 2.31
CA GLU A 262 4.62 -7.92 1.71
C GLU A 262 5.61 -8.46 2.75
N GLU A 263 5.67 -7.84 3.94
CA GLU A 263 6.51 -8.33 5.03
C GLU A 263 6.10 -9.74 5.48
N PHE A 264 4.79 -10.03 5.46
CA PHE A 264 4.31 -11.37 5.74
C PHE A 264 4.82 -12.38 4.71
N CYS A 265 4.70 -12.08 3.42
CA CYS A 265 5.19 -12.96 2.35
C CYS A 265 6.71 -13.14 2.36
N ASN A 266 7.47 -12.15 2.83
CA ASN A 266 8.94 -12.14 2.87
C ASN A 266 9.55 -12.57 4.22
N SER A 267 8.74 -12.85 5.24
CA SER A 267 9.29 -13.19 6.57
C SER A 267 10.18 -14.43 6.51
N ASP A 268 11.29 -14.44 7.27
CA ASP A 268 12.28 -15.52 7.28
C ASP A 268 11.67 -16.90 7.54
N ASN A 269 10.53 -16.93 8.19
CA ASN A 269 9.84 -18.17 8.54
C ASN A 269 8.82 -18.63 7.48
N HIS A 270 8.48 -17.80 6.48
CA HIS A 270 7.33 -18.12 5.62
C HIS A 270 7.63 -18.05 4.13
N ARG A 271 8.37 -17.10 3.61
CA ARG A 271 8.74 -16.91 2.19
C ARG A 271 7.80 -17.63 1.22
N MET A 272 6.53 -17.25 1.26
CA MET A 272 5.48 -17.89 0.47
C MET A 272 5.06 -17.00 -0.70
N ASN A 273 4.67 -17.65 -1.79
CA ASN A 273 4.03 -16.96 -2.89
C ASN A 273 2.79 -16.19 -2.39
N PRO A 274 2.57 -14.93 -2.80
CA PRO A 274 1.43 -14.12 -2.32
C PRO A 274 0.08 -14.72 -2.71
N ILE A 275 -0.01 -15.49 -3.80
CA ILE A 275 -1.22 -16.25 -4.18
C ILE A 275 -1.52 -17.32 -3.13
N GLU A 276 -0.50 -18.04 -2.67
CA GLU A 276 -0.67 -19.06 -1.62
C GLU A 276 -1.14 -18.42 -0.32
N VAL A 277 -0.54 -17.31 0.09
CA VAL A 277 -0.94 -16.57 1.29
C VAL A 277 -2.39 -16.09 1.20
N TRP A 278 -2.77 -15.46 0.08
CA TRP A 278 -4.15 -15.04 -0.18
C TRP A 278 -5.13 -16.22 -0.11
N TYR A 279 -4.78 -17.34 -0.76
CA TYR A 279 -5.61 -18.53 -0.79
C TYR A 279 -5.85 -19.11 0.61
N GLN A 280 -4.79 -19.21 1.41
CA GLN A 280 -4.87 -19.75 2.76
C GLN A 280 -5.71 -18.84 3.69
N PHE A 281 -5.54 -17.52 3.63
CA PHE A 281 -6.36 -16.58 4.40
C PHE A 281 -7.84 -16.66 4.02
N ARG A 282 -8.14 -16.73 2.74
CA ARG A 282 -9.51 -16.88 2.23
C ARG A 282 -10.18 -18.16 2.74
N HIS A 283 -9.44 -19.27 2.75
CA HIS A 283 -9.96 -20.57 3.21
C HIS A 283 -10.07 -20.66 4.74
N ALA A 284 -9.14 -20.11 5.48
CA ALA A 284 -9.17 -20.10 6.93
C ALA A 284 -10.28 -19.20 7.50
N GLY A 285 -10.72 -18.18 6.73
CA GLY A 285 -11.72 -17.22 7.20
C GLY A 285 -11.22 -16.36 8.36
N VAL A 286 -9.89 -16.17 8.48
CA VAL A 286 -9.27 -15.44 9.59
C VAL A 286 -9.37 -13.94 9.37
N LEU A 287 -9.83 -13.22 10.40
CA LEU A 287 -9.76 -11.77 10.46
C LEU A 287 -8.49 -11.36 11.22
N PRO A 288 -7.51 -10.70 10.58
CA PRO A 288 -6.30 -10.24 11.25
C PRO A 288 -6.65 -9.21 12.34
N PRO A 289 -6.37 -9.49 13.65
CA PRO A 289 -6.92 -8.69 14.75
C PRO A 289 -6.52 -7.21 14.69
N GLN A 290 -5.25 -6.91 14.43
CA GLN A 290 -4.75 -5.53 14.36
C GLN A 290 -5.37 -4.74 13.21
N ARG A 291 -5.48 -5.37 12.03
CA ARG A 291 -6.08 -4.71 10.87
C ARG A 291 -7.59 -4.53 11.05
N THR A 292 -8.27 -5.52 11.61
CA THR A 292 -9.69 -5.46 11.97
C THR A 292 -9.96 -4.31 12.92
N GLN A 293 -9.18 -4.21 14.01
CA GLN A 293 -9.28 -3.11 14.95
C GLN A 293 -9.02 -1.75 14.28
N SER A 294 -7.99 -1.67 13.43
CA SER A 294 -7.68 -0.45 12.67
C SER A 294 -8.86 0.01 11.82
N LEU A 295 -9.51 -0.89 11.08
CA LEU A 295 -10.67 -0.55 10.24
C LEU A 295 -11.90 -0.15 11.07
N CYS A 296 -12.12 -0.76 12.23
CA CYS A 296 -13.14 -0.32 13.16
C CYS A 296 -12.84 1.08 13.72
N PHE A 297 -11.59 1.38 14.07
CA PHE A 297 -11.18 2.73 14.47
C PHE A 297 -11.34 3.76 13.35
N GLU A 298 -11.05 3.41 12.10
CA GLU A 298 -11.30 4.27 10.94
C GLU A 298 -12.78 4.61 10.82
N LEU A 299 -13.67 3.62 10.96
CA LEU A 299 -15.11 3.84 10.97
C LEU A 299 -15.54 4.81 12.08
N ILE A 300 -15.15 4.53 13.33
CA ILE A 300 -15.52 5.38 14.47
C ILE A 300 -14.93 6.78 14.34
N THR A 301 -13.71 6.91 13.83
CA THR A 301 -13.09 8.22 13.56
C THR A 301 -13.89 9.01 12.52
N ASP A 302 -14.40 8.35 11.47
CA ASP A 302 -15.25 8.99 10.47
C ASP A 302 -16.62 9.41 11.06
N VAL A 303 -17.20 8.59 11.94
CA VAL A 303 -18.40 8.91 12.71
C VAL A 303 -18.17 10.14 13.58
N ILE A 304 -17.10 10.17 14.38
CA ILE A 304 -16.75 11.32 15.23
C ILE A 304 -16.55 12.57 14.38
N ARG A 305 -15.86 12.47 13.24
CA ARG A 305 -15.68 13.59 12.31
C ARG A 305 -17.02 14.14 11.79
N ALA A 306 -17.98 13.27 11.53
CA ALA A 306 -19.32 13.69 11.11
C ALA A 306 -20.07 14.40 12.25
N ILE A 307 -19.99 13.89 13.47
CA ILE A 307 -20.58 14.48 14.66
C ILE A 307 -20.00 15.89 14.91
N LEU A 308 -18.67 16.02 14.90
CA LEU A 308 -17.97 17.31 15.07
C LEU A 308 -18.36 18.35 14.01
N LYS A 309 -18.67 17.91 12.78
CA LYS A 309 -19.15 18.82 11.72
C LYS A 309 -20.60 19.28 11.89
N LYS A 310 -21.41 18.50 12.60
CA LYS A 310 -22.82 18.81 12.91
C LYS A 310 -22.94 19.67 14.17
N ASP A 311 -21.93 19.66 15.03
CA ASP A 311 -21.91 20.39 16.30
C ASP A 311 -21.60 21.87 16.10
N ASP A 312 -22.28 22.76 16.84
CA ASP A 312 -22.21 24.21 16.63
C ASP A 312 -20.85 24.81 17.01
N ASP A 313 -20.22 24.31 18.07
CA ASP A 313 -18.93 24.82 18.57
C ASP A 313 -17.78 23.82 18.45
N GLY A 314 -18.08 22.56 18.04
CA GLY A 314 -17.11 21.50 17.87
C GLY A 314 -16.54 20.95 19.19
N VAL A 315 -17.22 21.18 20.33
CA VAL A 315 -16.84 20.71 21.67
C VAL A 315 -17.87 19.77 22.22
N ILE A 316 -17.57 18.48 22.21
CA ILE A 316 -18.50 17.43 22.63
C ILE A 316 -18.06 16.86 23.99
N PRO A 317 -18.95 16.82 25.00
CA PRO A 317 -18.60 16.26 26.31
C PRO A 317 -18.42 14.74 26.24
N LEU A 318 -17.47 14.21 27.03
CA LEU A 318 -17.26 12.77 27.21
C LEU A 318 -18.23 12.15 28.21
N CYS A 319 -18.93 12.95 29.00
CA CYS A 319 -19.96 12.53 29.93
C CYS A 319 -21.07 13.58 29.93
N GLU A 320 -22.30 13.20 30.30
CA GLU A 320 -23.44 14.09 30.34
C GLU A 320 -23.11 15.37 31.15
N ARG A 321 -23.26 16.51 30.50
CA ARG A 321 -22.92 17.81 31.06
C ARG A 321 -23.83 18.91 30.50
N MET A 322 -24.44 19.68 31.39
CA MET A 322 -25.28 20.85 31.05
C MET A 322 -26.42 20.56 30.06
N GLY A 323 -26.91 19.31 30.02
CA GLY A 323 -27.98 18.92 29.11
C GLY A 323 -27.50 18.56 27.68
N GLU A 324 -26.20 18.49 27.45
CA GLU A 324 -25.64 17.96 26.22
C GLU A 324 -25.39 16.45 26.34
N GLU A 325 -25.73 15.75 25.27
CA GLU A 325 -25.48 14.31 25.15
C GLU A 325 -23.99 14.02 25.02
N PRO A 326 -23.48 13.00 25.74
CA PRO A 326 -22.08 12.63 25.66
C PRO A 326 -21.72 11.97 24.34
N LEU A 327 -20.40 11.94 24.04
CA LEU A 327 -19.88 11.47 22.75
C LEU A 327 -20.27 10.03 22.40
N ASP A 328 -20.31 9.14 23.37
CA ASP A 328 -20.70 7.73 23.19
C ASP A 328 -22.14 7.59 22.71
N VAL A 329 -23.08 8.33 23.31
CA VAL A 329 -24.47 8.38 22.89
C VAL A 329 -24.60 8.94 21.47
N ARG A 330 -23.88 10.02 21.17
CA ARG A 330 -23.89 10.62 19.82
C ARG A 330 -23.28 9.69 18.75
N ILE A 331 -22.27 8.89 19.09
CA ILE A 331 -21.69 7.86 18.21
C ILE A 331 -22.74 6.80 17.86
N GLU A 332 -23.46 6.29 18.87
CA GLU A 332 -24.50 5.30 18.66
C GLU A 332 -25.62 5.87 17.76
N GLN A 333 -26.09 7.09 18.02
CA GLN A 333 -27.08 7.78 17.21
C GLN A 333 -26.63 7.96 15.76
N GLU A 334 -25.40 8.44 15.53
CA GLU A 334 -24.85 8.60 14.18
C GLU A 334 -24.73 7.27 13.43
N LEU A 335 -24.34 6.18 14.12
CA LEU A 335 -24.31 4.85 13.52
C LEU A 335 -25.71 4.37 13.13
N VAL A 336 -26.70 4.59 13.98
CA VAL A 336 -28.11 4.29 13.67
C VAL A 336 -28.62 5.13 12.49
N GLU A 337 -28.27 6.42 12.43
CA GLU A 337 -28.61 7.28 11.27
C GLU A 337 -27.98 6.78 9.97
N ARG A 338 -26.79 6.17 10.04
CA ARG A 338 -26.11 5.53 8.90
C ARG A 338 -26.69 4.17 8.53
N GLY A 339 -27.63 3.64 9.31
CA GLY A 339 -28.37 2.40 9.04
C GLY A 339 -27.85 1.17 9.75
N TYR A 340 -26.93 1.31 10.72
CA TYR A 340 -26.50 0.18 11.55
C TYR A 340 -27.56 -0.17 12.58
N ASP A 341 -27.82 -1.46 12.78
CA ASP A 341 -28.67 -1.93 13.87
C ASP A 341 -27.87 -2.15 15.16
N GLY A 342 -28.58 -2.35 16.29
CA GLY A 342 -27.96 -2.52 17.61
C GLY A 342 -27.05 -3.75 17.70
N ALA A 343 -27.30 -4.82 16.93
CA ALA A 343 -26.45 -6.02 16.92
C ALA A 343 -25.13 -5.72 16.18
N GLN A 344 -25.20 -4.99 15.07
CA GLN A 344 -24.01 -4.55 14.32
C GLN A 344 -23.16 -3.59 15.14
N ILE A 345 -23.78 -2.64 15.86
CA ILE A 345 -23.05 -1.71 16.75
C ILE A 345 -22.32 -2.48 17.86
N SER A 346 -23.01 -3.39 18.54
CA SER A 346 -22.38 -4.23 19.57
C SER A 346 -21.25 -5.09 19.03
N GLN A 347 -21.36 -5.57 17.80
CA GLN A 347 -20.28 -6.35 17.17
C GLN A 347 -19.08 -5.46 16.84
N ILE A 348 -19.27 -4.23 16.36
CA ILE A 348 -18.19 -3.26 16.12
C ILE A 348 -17.46 -2.96 17.44
N GLU A 349 -18.18 -2.75 18.54
CA GLU A 349 -17.60 -2.54 19.87
C GLU A 349 -16.75 -3.75 20.30
N GLN A 350 -17.25 -4.96 20.12
CA GLN A 350 -16.49 -6.18 20.43
C GLN A 350 -15.21 -6.27 19.60
N LEU A 351 -15.26 -6.00 18.30
CA LEU A 351 -14.09 -6.02 17.42
C LEU A 351 -13.06 -4.96 17.80
N LEU A 352 -13.48 -3.80 18.30
CA LEU A 352 -12.60 -2.77 18.83
C LEU A 352 -11.89 -3.22 20.11
N CYS A 353 -12.58 -3.97 20.98
CA CYS A 353 -12.08 -4.39 22.28
C CYS A 353 -11.22 -5.66 22.26
N MET A 354 -11.23 -6.43 21.17
CA MET A 354 -10.59 -7.76 21.07
C MET A 354 -9.10 -7.80 21.44
N ASN A 355 -8.39 -6.65 21.48
CA ASN A 355 -6.95 -6.58 21.80
C ASN A 355 -6.58 -5.58 22.88
N LEU A 356 -7.55 -4.92 23.52
CA LEU A 356 -7.28 -4.23 24.77
C LEU A 356 -7.20 -5.29 25.86
N GLY A 357 -6.09 -6.04 25.88
CA GLY A 357 -5.80 -6.98 26.96
C GLY A 357 -5.99 -6.26 28.28
N THR A 358 -7.12 -6.47 28.90
CA THR A 358 -7.33 -6.17 30.30
C THR A 358 -6.47 -7.15 31.08
N GLY A 359 -5.20 -6.80 31.26
CA GLY A 359 -4.34 -7.36 32.27
C GLY A 359 -4.61 -6.65 33.56
#